data_f7ecf6cbc4b26fab17478ca7101e93e6
#
_entry.id   f7ecf6cbc4b26fab17478ca7101e93e6
#
_cell.length_a   1.000
_cell.length_b   1.000
_cell.length_c   1.000
_cell.angle_alpha   90.00
_cell.angle_beta   90.00
_cell.angle_gamma   90.00
#
_symmetry.space_group_name_H-M   'P 1'
#
loop_
_entity.id
_entity.type
_entity.pdbx_description
1 polymer ?
#
loop_
_entity_poly.entity_id
_entity_poly.type
_entity_poly.pdbx_seq_one_letter_code
_entity_poly.pdbx_strand_id
1 'polypeptide(L)'
;MFFFLVGIIVRQVREPAIQRLAGVAWFLSVAGVAGAVWLALYHVYGKTDAVTAVAVGAGVTLYAAALWLLRRSALQSLALFAGLVITILGVADIITVPAGTGSVPAPAPNLPTPVLAIALPLWVFGLAWAGLGWRRYVGPLWVTIPCGVILALIAPGFAAGHEGWMYVIGIATAAAAMAASVPLRNTPLLALGALAMAGYLTAVAARYLHQSPGGPSALAITGVLVIGLAIVSARLMRAAHPLTPS
;
A
#
# COMPACT_ATOMS: atom_id res chain seq x y z
N MET A 1 -3.13 22.41 15.76
CA MET A 1 -2.04 23.25 16.28
C MET A 1 -1.55 22.80 17.67
N PHE A 2 -2.42 22.47 18.61
CA PHE A 2 -2.06 22.01 19.96
C PHE A 2 -1.07 20.81 19.96
N PHE A 3 -1.38 19.73 19.27
CA PHE A 3 -0.52 18.55 19.21
C PHE A 3 0.86 18.79 18.57
N PHE A 4 0.96 19.77 17.66
CA PHE A 4 2.24 20.19 17.09
C PHE A 4 3.14 20.85 18.13
N LEU A 5 2.59 21.79 18.90
CA LEU A 5 3.29 22.47 19.99
C LEU A 5 3.71 21.50 21.10
N VAL A 6 2.82 20.58 21.49
CA VAL A 6 3.14 19.52 22.46
C VAL A 6 4.34 18.70 21.96
N GLY A 7 4.35 18.32 20.69
CA GLY A 7 5.46 17.56 20.09
C GLY A 7 6.79 18.32 20.12
N ILE A 8 6.79 19.65 19.93
CA ILE A 8 8.01 20.48 20.02
C ILE A 8 8.53 20.55 21.45
N ILE A 9 7.66 20.81 22.44
CA ILE A 9 8.03 20.90 23.84
C ILE A 9 8.62 19.56 24.33
N VAL A 10 7.95 18.47 23.99
CA VAL A 10 8.34 17.11 24.37
C VAL A 10 9.65 16.66 23.69
N ARG A 11 10.03 17.27 22.55
CA ARG A 11 11.31 16.98 21.87
C ARG A 11 12.53 17.26 22.73
N GLN A 12 12.46 18.21 23.67
CA GLN A 12 13.59 18.58 24.54
C GLN A 12 13.85 17.55 25.63
N VAL A 13 12.91 16.64 25.89
CA VAL A 13 13.04 15.61 26.92
C VAL A 13 13.69 14.36 26.31
N ARG A 14 14.80 13.90 26.91
CA ARG A 14 15.59 12.76 26.40
C ARG A 14 15.01 11.38 26.74
N GLU A 15 13.94 11.31 27.51
CA GLU A 15 13.33 10.02 27.88
C GLU A 15 12.69 9.31 26.68
N PRO A 16 12.97 8.01 26.43
CA PRO A 16 12.50 7.27 25.27
C PRO A 16 10.97 7.11 25.25
N ALA A 17 10.31 7.06 26.40
CA ALA A 17 8.85 6.98 26.49
C ALA A 17 8.20 8.30 26.00
N ILE A 18 8.74 9.44 26.40
CA ILE A 18 8.27 10.76 26.04
C ILE A 18 8.52 11.02 24.54
N GLN A 19 9.62 10.49 23.98
CA GLN A 19 9.88 10.58 22.54
C GLN A 19 8.88 9.78 21.69
N ARG A 20 8.38 8.64 22.20
CA ARG A 20 7.31 7.88 21.54
C ARG A 20 5.99 8.65 21.55
N LEU A 21 5.66 9.28 22.69
CA LEU A 21 4.48 10.16 22.82
C LEU A 21 4.54 11.35 21.85
N ALA A 22 5.69 11.97 21.66
CA ALA A 22 5.86 13.02 20.65
C ALA A 22 5.57 12.53 19.23
N GLY A 23 5.99 11.31 18.89
CA GLY A 23 5.69 10.69 17.59
C GLY A 23 4.18 10.51 17.39
N VAL A 24 3.47 10.02 18.41
CA VAL A 24 2.02 9.86 18.39
C VAL A 24 1.30 11.22 18.30
N ALA A 25 1.74 12.22 19.07
CA ALA A 25 1.15 13.56 19.03
C ALA A 25 1.28 14.20 17.65
N TRP A 26 2.45 14.03 16.99
CA TRP A 26 2.64 14.51 15.63
C TRP A 26 1.81 13.75 14.60
N PHE A 27 1.66 12.44 14.74
CA PHE A 27 0.76 11.66 13.89
C PHE A 27 -0.70 12.12 14.02
N LEU A 28 -1.16 12.35 15.25
CA LEU A 28 -2.50 12.92 15.51
C LEU A 28 -2.65 14.33 14.93
N SER A 29 -1.57 15.13 14.91
CA SER A 29 -1.60 16.45 14.27
C SER A 29 -1.78 16.35 12.74
N VAL A 30 -1.22 15.33 12.09
CA VAL A 30 -1.45 15.05 10.65
C VAL A 30 -2.91 14.70 10.39
N ALA A 31 -3.51 13.84 11.23
CA ALA A 31 -4.94 13.52 11.14
C ALA A 31 -5.81 14.77 11.36
N GLY A 32 -5.43 15.63 12.30
CA GLY A 32 -6.09 16.92 12.54
C GLY A 32 -6.02 17.86 11.34
N VAL A 33 -4.87 17.94 10.65
CA VAL A 33 -4.71 18.74 9.42
C VAL A 33 -5.58 18.15 8.31
N ALA A 34 -5.58 16.83 8.13
CA ALA A 34 -6.43 16.16 7.13
C ALA A 34 -7.92 16.52 7.36
N GLY A 35 -8.39 16.40 8.59
CA GLY A 35 -9.78 16.75 8.97
C GLY A 35 -10.10 18.24 8.77
N ALA A 36 -9.16 19.12 9.12
CA ALA A 36 -9.35 20.57 8.95
C ALA A 36 -9.42 20.97 7.47
N VAL A 37 -8.54 20.42 6.61
CA VAL A 37 -8.57 20.68 5.18
C VAL A 37 -9.86 20.12 4.57
N TRP A 38 -10.25 18.90 4.95
CA TRP A 38 -11.50 18.30 4.47
C TRP A 38 -12.72 19.14 4.86
N LEU A 39 -12.84 19.55 6.12
CA LEU A 39 -13.93 20.40 6.61
C LEU A 39 -13.97 21.76 5.92
N ALA A 40 -12.81 22.40 5.75
CA ALA A 40 -12.73 23.69 5.07
C ALA A 40 -13.22 23.59 3.62
N LEU A 41 -12.80 22.56 2.90
CA LEU A 41 -13.22 22.35 1.51
C LEU A 41 -14.70 21.94 1.41
N TYR A 42 -15.18 21.11 2.34
CA TYR A 42 -16.59 20.75 2.42
C TYR A 42 -17.48 21.99 2.63
N HIS A 43 -17.08 22.90 3.53
CA HIS A 43 -17.81 24.15 3.75
C HIS A 43 -17.79 25.09 2.53
N VAL A 44 -16.71 25.12 1.76
CA VAL A 44 -16.57 26.03 0.59
C VAL A 44 -17.28 25.47 -0.64
N TYR A 45 -17.14 24.17 -0.89
CA TYR A 45 -17.64 23.56 -2.14
C TYR A 45 -18.91 22.73 -1.98
N GLY A 46 -19.32 22.40 -0.75
CA GLY A 46 -20.55 21.67 -0.46
C GLY A 46 -20.57 20.20 -0.97
N LYS A 47 -19.48 19.72 -1.55
CA LYS A 47 -19.34 18.38 -2.14
C LYS A 47 -17.97 17.78 -1.81
N THR A 48 -17.91 16.47 -1.70
CA THR A 48 -16.66 15.71 -1.60
C THR A 48 -16.25 15.27 -3.00
N ASP A 49 -15.59 16.14 -3.72
CA ASP A 49 -15.12 15.87 -5.09
C ASP A 49 -13.68 15.35 -5.09
N ALA A 50 -13.24 14.77 -6.21
CA ALA A 50 -11.88 14.31 -6.43
C ALA A 50 -10.83 15.41 -6.14
N VAL A 51 -11.16 16.66 -6.44
CA VAL A 51 -10.31 17.84 -6.10
C VAL A 51 -10.10 17.96 -4.60
N THR A 52 -11.14 17.70 -3.79
CA THR A 52 -11.04 17.69 -2.33
C THR A 52 -10.09 16.59 -1.86
N ALA A 53 -10.18 15.38 -2.45
CA ALA A 53 -9.27 14.28 -2.13
C ALA A 53 -7.80 14.63 -2.46
N VAL A 54 -7.55 15.24 -3.62
CA VAL A 54 -6.20 15.71 -3.99
C VAL A 54 -5.69 16.77 -3.03
N ALA A 55 -6.50 17.75 -2.68
CA ALA A 55 -6.11 18.83 -1.78
C ALA A 55 -5.82 18.33 -0.36
N VAL A 56 -6.65 17.42 0.16
CA VAL A 56 -6.42 16.77 1.46
C VAL A 56 -5.15 15.91 1.41
N GLY A 57 -5.01 15.06 0.39
CA GLY A 57 -3.84 14.20 0.22
C GLY A 57 -2.55 15.00 0.10
N ALA A 58 -2.53 16.05 -0.74
CA ALA A 58 -1.39 16.93 -0.90
C ALA A 58 -1.05 17.69 0.40
N GLY A 59 -2.07 18.22 1.10
CA GLY A 59 -1.89 18.90 2.39
C GLY A 59 -1.29 17.97 3.45
N VAL A 60 -1.81 16.75 3.56
CA VAL A 60 -1.27 15.72 4.46
C VAL A 60 0.17 15.37 4.08
N THR A 61 0.44 15.17 2.78
CA THR A 61 1.78 14.84 2.27
C THR A 61 2.80 15.93 2.61
N LEU A 62 2.47 17.20 2.32
CA LEU A 62 3.36 18.33 2.59
C LEU A 62 3.62 18.49 4.08
N TYR A 63 2.58 18.40 4.90
CA TYR A 63 2.71 18.52 6.35
C TYR A 63 3.51 17.34 6.94
N ALA A 64 3.20 16.10 6.51
CA ALA A 64 3.94 14.92 6.94
C ALA A 64 5.41 14.96 6.48
N ALA A 65 5.69 15.48 5.26
CA ALA A 65 7.05 15.68 4.76
C ALA A 65 7.81 16.70 5.62
N ALA A 66 7.19 17.82 5.95
CA ALA A 66 7.79 18.82 6.83
C ALA A 66 8.14 18.23 8.22
N LEU A 67 7.22 17.46 8.81
CA LEU A 67 7.48 16.77 10.08
C LEU A 67 8.58 15.71 9.94
N TRP A 68 8.62 14.99 8.82
CA TRP A 68 9.61 13.97 8.55
C TRP A 68 11.03 14.57 8.39
N LEU A 69 11.14 15.77 7.79
CA LEU A 69 12.40 16.50 7.73
C LEU A 69 12.90 16.91 9.12
N LEU A 70 11.98 17.23 10.03
CA LEU A 70 12.32 17.56 11.41
C LEU A 70 12.73 16.31 12.21
N ARG A 71 12.08 15.18 11.98
CA ARG A 71 12.35 13.92 12.67
C ARG A 71 11.90 12.72 11.82
N ARG A 72 12.84 11.89 11.41
CA ARG A 72 12.58 10.64 10.68
C ARG A 72 11.97 9.58 11.60
N SER A 73 10.65 9.53 11.73
CA SER A 73 9.95 8.50 12.51
C SER A 73 9.11 7.60 11.62
N ALA A 74 8.81 6.39 12.11
CA ALA A 74 7.96 5.42 11.41
C ALA A 74 6.56 5.96 11.14
N LEU A 75 5.98 6.67 12.11
CA LEU A 75 4.63 7.22 12.00
C LEU A 75 4.53 8.35 10.96
N GLN A 76 5.57 9.20 10.84
CA GLN A 76 5.59 10.21 9.79
C GLN A 76 5.79 9.60 8.40
N SER A 77 6.60 8.56 8.28
CA SER A 77 6.72 7.82 7.01
C SER A 77 5.40 7.19 6.59
N LEU A 78 4.63 6.67 7.55
CA LEU A 78 3.29 6.12 7.31
C LEU A 78 2.31 7.22 6.89
N ALA A 79 2.33 8.38 7.57
CA ALA A 79 1.48 9.52 7.23
C ALA A 79 1.80 10.07 5.83
N LEU A 80 3.09 10.18 5.49
CA LEU A 80 3.55 10.58 4.17
C LEU A 80 3.07 9.61 3.08
N PHE A 81 3.20 8.30 3.35
CA PHE A 81 2.71 7.25 2.47
C PHE A 81 1.20 7.36 2.24
N ALA A 82 0.41 7.48 3.31
CA ALA A 82 -1.04 7.60 3.23
C ALA A 82 -1.47 8.85 2.47
N GLY A 83 -0.83 10.00 2.73
CA GLY A 83 -1.10 11.25 2.00
C GLY A 83 -0.85 11.13 0.50
N LEU A 84 0.27 10.51 0.11
CA LEU A 84 0.59 10.25 -1.30
C LEU A 84 -0.41 9.29 -1.96
N VAL A 85 -0.82 8.21 -1.28
CA VAL A 85 -1.85 7.29 -1.78
C VAL A 85 -3.17 8.03 -2.02
N ILE A 86 -3.63 8.85 -1.07
CA ILE A 86 -4.85 9.65 -1.21
C ILE A 86 -4.73 10.63 -2.39
N THR A 87 -3.58 11.27 -2.56
CA THR A 87 -3.32 12.17 -3.69
C THR A 87 -3.39 11.43 -5.03
N ILE A 88 -2.76 10.25 -5.14
CA ILE A 88 -2.79 9.43 -6.35
C ILE A 88 -4.22 9.02 -6.69
N LEU A 89 -4.99 8.58 -5.69
CA LEU A 89 -6.40 8.21 -5.88
C LEU A 89 -7.24 9.40 -6.35
N GLY A 90 -7.09 10.57 -5.74
CA GLY A 90 -7.81 11.76 -6.14
C GLY A 90 -7.44 12.24 -7.55
N VAL A 91 -6.16 12.20 -7.92
CA VAL A 91 -5.70 12.54 -9.29
C VAL A 91 -6.26 11.54 -10.31
N ALA A 92 -6.23 10.25 -9.99
CA ALA A 92 -6.78 9.23 -10.86
C ALA A 92 -8.30 9.43 -11.07
N ASP A 93 -9.04 9.80 -10.03
CA ASP A 93 -10.47 10.10 -10.10
C ASP A 93 -10.75 11.32 -11.02
N ILE A 94 -9.95 12.39 -10.91
CA ILE A 94 -10.05 13.57 -11.81
C ILE A 94 -9.83 13.18 -13.27
N ILE A 95 -8.87 12.28 -13.53
CA ILE A 95 -8.54 11.89 -14.91
C ILE A 95 -9.62 10.96 -15.49
N THR A 96 -10.25 10.12 -14.65
CA THR A 96 -11.19 9.09 -15.10
C THR A 96 -12.64 9.56 -15.15
N VAL A 97 -13.01 10.57 -14.35
CA VAL A 97 -14.37 11.12 -14.29
C VAL A 97 -14.35 12.55 -14.88
N PRO A 98 -14.74 12.75 -16.15
CA PRO A 98 -14.81 14.07 -16.74
C PRO A 98 -15.77 14.98 -15.97
N ALA A 99 -15.32 16.19 -15.65
CA ALA A 99 -16.13 17.18 -14.96
C ALA A 99 -17.41 17.50 -15.78
N GLY A 100 -18.57 17.29 -15.18
CA GLY A 100 -19.85 17.76 -15.74
C GLY A 100 -20.77 16.69 -16.32
N THR A 101 -20.39 15.43 -16.37
CA THR A 101 -21.29 14.35 -16.77
C THR A 101 -21.75 13.56 -15.56
N GLY A 102 -22.99 13.81 -15.10
CA GLY A 102 -23.63 12.98 -14.06
C GLY A 102 -23.92 11.53 -14.53
N SER A 103 -23.49 11.19 -15.74
CA SER A 103 -23.47 9.85 -16.30
C SER A 103 -22.04 9.52 -16.70
N VAL A 104 -21.52 8.40 -16.21
CA VAL A 104 -20.25 7.84 -16.69
C VAL A 104 -20.28 7.77 -18.20
N PRO A 105 -19.48 8.56 -18.95
CA PRO A 105 -19.43 8.43 -20.40
C PRO A 105 -19.02 7.00 -20.73
N ALA A 106 -19.63 6.43 -21.77
CA ALA A 106 -19.14 5.17 -22.30
C ALA A 106 -17.63 5.30 -22.55
N PRO A 107 -16.78 4.39 -22.05
CA PRO A 107 -15.34 4.52 -22.19
C PRO A 107 -15.00 4.68 -23.67
N ALA A 108 -14.28 5.74 -23.99
CA ALA A 108 -13.76 5.90 -25.36
C ALA A 108 -12.89 4.67 -25.66
N PRO A 109 -13.02 4.05 -26.84
CA PRO A 109 -12.44 2.75 -27.15
C PRO A 109 -10.90 2.70 -27.04
N ASN A 110 -10.24 3.83 -26.85
CA ASN A 110 -8.78 3.94 -26.79
C ASN A 110 -8.25 4.47 -25.46
N LEU A 111 -9.10 4.70 -24.45
CA LEU A 111 -8.64 5.09 -23.12
C LEU A 111 -8.49 3.83 -22.24
N PRO A 112 -7.43 3.74 -21.42
CA PRO A 112 -7.33 2.67 -20.44
C PRO A 112 -8.56 2.69 -19.55
N THR A 113 -9.08 1.50 -19.20
CA THR A 113 -10.21 1.43 -18.29
C THR A 113 -9.91 2.27 -17.05
N PRO A 114 -10.89 3.01 -16.49
CA PRO A 114 -10.66 3.89 -15.33
C PRO A 114 -9.98 3.14 -14.17
N VAL A 115 -10.20 1.86 -14.08
CA VAL A 115 -9.59 0.98 -13.07
C VAL A 115 -8.08 0.82 -13.29
N LEU A 116 -7.60 0.78 -14.55
CA LEU A 116 -6.16 0.75 -14.86
C LEU A 116 -5.46 2.04 -14.51
N ALA A 117 -6.12 3.17 -14.73
CA ALA A 117 -5.60 4.49 -14.36
C ALA A 117 -5.38 4.65 -12.85
N ILE A 118 -6.06 3.84 -12.04
CA ILE A 118 -5.87 3.79 -10.58
C ILE A 118 -4.83 2.72 -10.21
N ALA A 119 -4.97 1.52 -10.75
CA ALA A 119 -4.19 0.36 -10.33
C ALA A 119 -2.69 0.50 -10.67
N LEU A 120 -2.35 0.97 -11.88
CA LEU A 120 -0.96 1.07 -12.32
C LEU A 120 -0.16 2.11 -11.51
N PRO A 121 -0.62 3.36 -11.31
CA PRO A 121 0.09 4.32 -10.46
C PRO A 121 0.27 3.84 -9.03
N LEU A 122 -0.74 3.20 -8.44
CA LEU A 122 -0.63 2.65 -7.08
C LEU A 122 0.38 1.51 -7.02
N TRP A 123 0.40 0.64 -8.02
CA TRP A 123 1.37 -0.45 -8.10
C TRP A 123 2.80 0.07 -8.23
N VAL A 124 3.04 0.98 -9.17
CA VAL A 124 4.36 1.62 -9.37
C VAL A 124 4.79 2.37 -8.11
N PHE A 125 3.89 3.12 -7.50
CA PHE A 125 4.16 3.83 -6.25
C PHE A 125 4.51 2.87 -5.11
N GLY A 126 3.78 1.77 -4.96
CA GLY A 126 4.07 0.74 -3.96
C GLY A 126 5.47 0.15 -4.12
N LEU A 127 5.86 -0.20 -5.35
CA LEU A 127 7.21 -0.70 -5.66
C LEU A 127 8.29 0.36 -5.41
N ALA A 128 8.06 1.59 -5.84
CA ALA A 128 8.99 2.70 -5.61
C ALA A 128 9.20 2.96 -4.11
N TRP A 129 8.10 2.96 -3.33
CA TRP A 129 8.16 3.14 -1.90
C TRP A 129 8.94 2.03 -1.18
N ALA A 130 8.70 0.77 -1.56
CA ALA A 130 9.47 -0.37 -1.05
C ALA A 130 10.95 -0.26 -1.41
N GLY A 131 11.27 0.16 -2.64
CA GLY A 131 12.64 0.40 -3.11
C GLY A 131 13.35 1.53 -2.36
N LEU A 132 12.64 2.65 -2.09
CA LEU A 132 13.17 3.75 -1.28
C LEU A 132 13.40 3.30 0.17
N GLY A 133 12.50 2.48 0.72
CA GLY A 133 12.68 1.84 2.02
C GLY A 133 13.93 0.95 2.05
N TRP A 134 14.13 0.12 1.02
CA TRP A 134 15.32 -0.73 0.91
C TRP A 134 16.61 0.09 0.94
N ARG A 135 16.65 1.20 0.21
CA ARG A 135 17.78 2.13 0.19
C ARG A 135 17.90 2.99 1.47
N ARG A 136 17.04 2.78 2.46
CA ARG A 136 16.99 3.52 3.73
C ARG A 136 16.76 5.03 3.60
N TYR A 137 16.22 5.48 2.47
CA TYR A 137 15.92 6.90 2.28
C TYR A 137 14.72 7.37 3.09
N VAL A 138 13.69 6.52 3.26
CA VAL A 138 12.36 6.89 3.76
C VAL A 138 12.00 6.16 5.06
N GLY A 139 12.79 6.28 6.13
CA GLY A 139 12.40 5.76 7.45
C GLY A 139 12.81 4.30 7.74
N PRO A 140 12.28 3.70 8.81
CA PRO A 140 12.70 2.38 9.23
C PRO A 140 12.18 1.29 8.28
N LEU A 141 13.07 0.37 7.90
CA LEU A 141 12.84 -0.73 6.96
C LEU A 141 11.59 -1.57 7.28
N TRP A 142 11.33 -1.81 8.57
CA TRP A 142 10.24 -2.67 9.03
C TRP A 142 8.82 -2.08 8.80
N VAL A 143 8.71 -0.78 8.51
CA VAL A 143 7.44 -0.12 8.15
C VAL A 143 7.38 0.15 6.66
N THR A 144 8.44 0.74 6.08
CA THR A 144 8.44 1.23 4.70
C THR A 144 8.30 0.11 3.68
N ILE A 145 9.04 -0.98 3.86
CA ILE A 145 8.99 -2.11 2.92
C ILE A 145 7.62 -2.80 2.95
N PRO A 146 7.06 -3.21 4.11
CA PRO A 146 5.74 -3.83 4.12
C PRO A 146 4.63 -2.94 3.55
N CYS A 147 4.61 -1.64 3.88
CA CYS A 147 3.60 -0.73 3.34
C CYS A 147 3.64 -0.65 1.81
N GLY A 148 4.83 -0.47 1.23
CA GLY A 148 4.99 -0.44 -0.22
C GLY A 148 4.62 -1.76 -0.89
N VAL A 149 5.04 -2.89 -0.30
CA VAL A 149 4.73 -4.22 -0.82
C VAL A 149 3.24 -4.53 -0.71
N ILE A 150 2.58 -4.22 0.40
CA ILE A 150 1.14 -4.41 0.56
C ILE A 150 0.39 -3.65 -0.54
N LEU A 151 0.74 -2.37 -0.76
CA LEU A 151 0.12 -1.58 -1.81
C LEU A 151 0.37 -2.18 -3.20
N ALA A 152 1.61 -2.58 -3.50
CA ALA A 152 1.96 -3.21 -4.77
C ALA A 152 1.28 -4.57 -4.98
N LEU A 153 0.97 -5.30 -3.90
CA LEU A 153 0.22 -6.55 -3.96
C LEU A 153 -1.29 -6.34 -4.14
N ILE A 154 -1.86 -5.29 -3.56
CA ILE A 154 -3.30 -5.03 -3.63
C ILE A 154 -3.69 -4.32 -4.93
N ALA A 155 -2.85 -3.41 -5.42
CA ALA A 155 -3.18 -2.56 -6.57
C ALA A 155 -3.59 -3.31 -7.84
N PRO A 156 -2.90 -4.38 -8.30
CA PRO A 156 -3.35 -5.15 -9.45
C PRO A 156 -4.70 -5.82 -9.23
N GLY A 157 -5.05 -6.17 -7.99
CA GLY A 157 -6.33 -6.79 -7.64
C GLY A 157 -7.53 -5.94 -7.99
N PHE A 158 -7.42 -4.61 -7.90
CA PHE A 158 -8.49 -3.69 -8.30
C PHE A 158 -8.84 -3.81 -9.79
N ALA A 159 -7.85 -4.02 -10.65
CA ALA A 159 -8.03 -4.10 -12.09
C ALA A 159 -8.19 -5.53 -12.62
N ALA A 160 -7.85 -6.54 -11.84
CA ALA A 160 -7.86 -7.94 -12.25
C ALA A 160 -9.26 -8.45 -12.66
N GLY A 161 -10.33 -7.88 -12.09
CA GLY A 161 -11.69 -8.16 -12.48
C GLY A 161 -12.04 -7.74 -13.92
N HIS A 162 -11.39 -6.71 -14.44
CA HIS A 162 -11.61 -6.15 -15.78
C HIS A 162 -10.53 -6.63 -16.77
N GLU A 163 -9.29 -6.64 -16.33
CA GLU A 163 -8.12 -6.94 -17.17
C GLU A 163 -7.41 -8.21 -16.70
N GLY A 164 -7.54 -9.31 -17.45
CA GLY A 164 -7.00 -10.62 -17.05
C GLY A 164 -5.47 -10.64 -16.84
N TRP A 165 -4.69 -9.80 -17.57
CA TRP A 165 -3.25 -9.71 -17.41
C TRP A 165 -2.81 -9.11 -16.06
N MET A 166 -3.69 -8.41 -15.35
CA MET A 166 -3.42 -7.91 -14.00
C MET A 166 -3.25 -9.03 -12.97
N TYR A 167 -3.87 -10.20 -13.19
CA TYR A 167 -3.57 -11.38 -12.37
C TYR A 167 -2.10 -11.80 -12.51
N VAL A 168 -1.56 -11.73 -13.74
CA VAL A 168 -0.17 -12.09 -14.00
C VAL A 168 0.78 -11.13 -13.26
N ILE A 169 0.50 -9.82 -13.30
CA ILE A 169 1.26 -8.83 -12.53
C ILE A 169 1.16 -9.09 -11.03
N GLY A 170 -0.04 -9.36 -10.52
CA GLY A 170 -0.25 -9.66 -9.10
C GLY A 170 0.54 -10.89 -8.65
N ILE A 171 0.48 -11.98 -9.42
CA ILE A 171 1.22 -13.23 -9.17
C ILE A 171 2.73 -12.98 -9.25
N ALA A 172 3.21 -12.28 -10.28
CA ALA A 172 4.62 -11.95 -10.44
C ALA A 172 5.13 -11.09 -9.27
N THR A 173 4.35 -10.10 -8.83
CA THR A 173 4.68 -9.24 -7.69
C THR A 173 4.72 -10.04 -6.38
N ALA A 174 3.77 -10.96 -6.17
CA ALA A 174 3.76 -11.85 -5.02
C ALA A 174 4.99 -12.77 -5.00
N ALA A 175 5.33 -13.38 -6.14
CA ALA A 175 6.53 -14.20 -6.28
C ALA A 175 7.81 -13.39 -6.03
N ALA A 176 7.90 -12.17 -6.55
CA ALA A 176 9.03 -11.26 -6.31
C ALA A 176 9.16 -10.88 -4.82
N ALA A 177 8.04 -10.61 -4.13
CA ALA A 177 8.04 -10.34 -2.70
C ALA A 177 8.52 -11.53 -1.88
N MET A 178 8.10 -12.76 -2.24
CA MET A 178 8.58 -13.99 -1.61
C MET A 178 10.08 -14.18 -1.86
N ALA A 179 10.56 -14.00 -3.09
CA ALA A 179 11.98 -14.11 -3.43
C ALA A 179 12.81 -13.06 -2.68
N ALA A 180 12.34 -11.81 -2.59
CA ALA A 180 13.01 -10.74 -1.86
C ALA A 180 13.05 -10.98 -0.34
N SER A 181 12.11 -11.75 0.21
CA SER A 181 12.08 -12.07 1.65
C SER A 181 13.29 -12.88 2.11
N VAL A 182 13.89 -13.70 1.21
CA VAL A 182 15.03 -14.56 1.53
C VAL A 182 16.30 -13.74 1.86
N PRO A 183 16.80 -12.87 0.97
CA PRO A 183 17.98 -12.05 1.27
C PRO A 183 17.72 -11.04 2.39
N LEU A 184 16.47 -10.56 2.55
CA LEU A 184 16.11 -9.61 3.60
C LEU A 184 15.88 -10.29 4.96
N ARG A 185 15.82 -11.62 5.00
CA ARG A 185 15.47 -12.39 6.21
C ARG A 185 14.21 -11.87 6.89
N ASN A 186 13.20 -11.51 6.08
CA ASN A 186 11.97 -10.85 6.52
C ASN A 186 10.78 -11.82 6.41
N THR A 187 10.47 -12.52 7.49
CA THR A 187 9.35 -13.49 7.56
C THR A 187 7.99 -12.84 7.27
N PRO A 188 7.64 -11.64 7.77
CA PRO A 188 6.42 -10.93 7.38
C PRO A 188 6.29 -10.73 5.87
N LEU A 189 7.37 -10.40 5.17
CA LEU A 189 7.36 -10.19 3.72
C LEU A 189 7.05 -11.49 2.97
N LEU A 190 7.61 -12.62 3.44
CA LEU A 190 7.29 -13.94 2.91
C LEU A 190 5.80 -14.28 3.10
N ALA A 191 5.28 -14.05 4.31
CA ALA A 191 3.88 -14.32 4.63
C ALA A 191 2.92 -13.49 3.77
N LEU A 192 3.22 -12.19 3.57
CA LEU A 192 2.44 -11.30 2.70
C LEU A 192 2.46 -11.78 1.25
N GLY A 193 3.63 -12.15 0.72
CA GLY A 193 3.76 -12.68 -0.64
C GLY A 193 3.00 -14.00 -0.82
N ALA A 194 3.10 -14.92 0.14
CA ALA A 194 2.40 -16.19 0.09
C ALA A 194 0.88 -16.01 0.16
N LEU A 195 0.39 -15.13 1.05
CA LEU A 195 -1.03 -14.81 1.16
C LEU A 195 -1.58 -14.18 -0.13
N ALA A 196 -0.86 -13.22 -0.70
CA ALA A 196 -1.25 -12.59 -1.96
C ALA A 196 -1.23 -13.60 -3.12
N MET A 197 -0.21 -14.46 -3.20
CA MET A 197 -0.14 -15.53 -4.19
C MET A 197 -1.37 -16.45 -4.09
N ALA A 198 -1.72 -16.89 -2.89
CA ALA A 198 -2.92 -17.70 -2.65
C ALA A 198 -4.19 -16.98 -3.11
N GLY A 199 -4.33 -15.69 -2.76
CA GLY A 199 -5.46 -14.86 -3.18
C GLY A 199 -5.60 -14.75 -4.69
N TYR A 200 -4.51 -14.44 -5.40
CA TYR A 200 -4.51 -14.33 -6.85
C TYR A 200 -4.78 -15.66 -7.55
N LEU A 201 -4.17 -16.76 -7.10
CA LEU A 201 -4.43 -18.08 -7.66
C LEU A 201 -5.88 -18.51 -7.45
N THR A 202 -6.43 -18.24 -6.27
CA THR A 202 -7.86 -18.50 -5.98
C THR A 202 -8.77 -17.67 -6.88
N ALA A 203 -8.46 -16.39 -7.08
CA ALA A 203 -9.24 -15.50 -7.94
C ALA A 203 -9.18 -15.93 -9.43
N VAL A 204 -8.00 -16.33 -9.92
CA VAL A 204 -7.83 -16.92 -11.26
C VAL A 204 -8.63 -18.19 -11.39
N ALA A 205 -8.53 -19.11 -10.41
CA ALA A 205 -9.28 -20.35 -10.41
C ALA A 205 -10.80 -20.10 -10.42
N ALA A 206 -11.27 -19.18 -9.57
CA ALA A 206 -12.68 -18.80 -9.55
C ALA A 206 -13.16 -18.24 -10.90
N ARG A 207 -12.35 -17.36 -11.54
CA ARG A 207 -12.75 -16.72 -12.81
C ARG A 207 -12.78 -17.68 -13.98
N TYR A 208 -11.77 -18.54 -14.11
CA TYR A 208 -11.60 -19.37 -15.31
C TYR A 208 -12.15 -20.79 -15.18
N LEU A 209 -12.35 -21.27 -13.94
CA LEU A 209 -12.75 -22.66 -13.68
C LEU A 209 -14.21 -22.79 -13.19
N HIS A 210 -14.88 -21.67 -12.90
CA HIS A 210 -16.25 -21.69 -12.39
C HIS A 210 -17.27 -22.33 -13.39
N GLN A 211 -16.94 -22.31 -14.69
CA GLN A 211 -17.80 -22.84 -15.75
C GLN A 211 -17.39 -24.25 -16.22
N SER A 212 -16.33 -24.83 -15.66
CA SER A 212 -15.89 -26.19 -16.03
C SER A 212 -16.21 -27.18 -14.92
N PRO A 213 -16.61 -28.42 -15.28
CA PRO A 213 -16.87 -29.48 -14.29
C PRO A 213 -15.66 -29.85 -13.42
N GLY A 214 -14.44 -29.37 -13.79
CA GLY A 214 -13.20 -29.52 -13.03
C GLY A 214 -12.87 -28.38 -12.08
N GLY A 215 -13.74 -27.36 -11.90
CA GLY A 215 -13.49 -26.20 -11.04
C GLY A 215 -13.06 -26.54 -9.60
N PRO A 216 -13.77 -27.43 -8.89
CA PRO A 216 -13.39 -27.82 -7.53
C PRO A 216 -12.04 -28.53 -7.43
N SER A 217 -11.69 -29.38 -8.41
CA SER A 217 -10.39 -30.08 -8.43
C SER A 217 -9.23 -29.12 -8.69
N ALA A 218 -9.41 -28.11 -9.54
CA ALA A 218 -8.39 -27.11 -9.80
C ALA A 218 -8.14 -26.21 -8.57
N LEU A 219 -9.18 -25.86 -7.81
CA LEU A 219 -9.05 -25.16 -6.52
C LEU A 219 -8.26 -26.02 -5.50
N ALA A 220 -8.54 -27.31 -5.44
CA ALA A 220 -7.81 -28.23 -4.58
C ALA A 220 -6.33 -28.33 -4.96
N ILE A 221 -6.02 -28.46 -6.26
CA ILE A 221 -4.63 -28.46 -6.78
C ILE A 221 -3.92 -27.16 -6.44
N THR A 222 -4.59 -26.02 -6.62
CA THR A 222 -4.04 -24.69 -6.27
C THR A 222 -3.74 -24.59 -4.78
N GLY A 223 -4.65 -25.09 -3.93
CA GLY A 223 -4.42 -25.14 -2.48
C GLY A 223 -3.20 -26.00 -2.11
N VAL A 224 -3.05 -27.17 -2.71
CA VAL A 224 -1.89 -28.06 -2.50
C VAL A 224 -0.59 -27.40 -2.95
N LEU A 225 -0.58 -26.70 -4.09
CA LEU A 225 0.59 -25.97 -4.59
C LEU A 225 1.01 -24.84 -3.64
N VAL A 226 0.06 -24.09 -3.10
CA VAL A 226 0.32 -23.00 -2.13
C VAL A 226 0.91 -23.58 -0.84
N ILE A 227 0.35 -24.67 -0.32
CA ILE A 227 0.87 -25.37 0.87
C ILE A 227 2.28 -25.90 0.57
N GLY A 228 2.49 -26.52 -0.59
CA GLY A 228 3.81 -26.99 -1.01
C GLY A 228 4.85 -25.88 -1.05
N LEU A 229 4.49 -24.74 -1.65
CA LEU A 229 5.36 -23.57 -1.72
C LEU A 229 5.69 -23.01 -0.33
N ALA A 230 4.70 -22.95 0.55
CA ALA A 230 4.90 -22.51 1.95
C ALA A 230 5.86 -23.46 2.71
N ILE A 231 5.71 -24.77 2.54
CA ILE A 231 6.60 -25.78 3.16
C ILE A 231 8.02 -25.65 2.62
N VAL A 232 8.20 -25.52 1.29
CA VAL A 232 9.52 -25.35 0.67
C VAL A 232 10.17 -24.07 1.17
N SER A 233 9.44 -22.97 1.22
CA SER A 233 9.95 -21.69 1.73
C SER A 233 10.36 -21.79 3.21
N ALA A 234 9.56 -22.46 4.04
CA ALA A 234 9.87 -22.69 5.45
C ALA A 234 11.12 -23.59 5.62
N ARG A 235 11.29 -24.61 4.78
CA ARG A 235 12.49 -25.48 4.78
C ARG A 235 13.75 -24.72 4.37
N LEU A 236 13.66 -23.90 3.32
CA LEU A 236 14.77 -23.05 2.87
C LEU A 236 15.22 -22.07 3.97
N MET A 237 14.28 -21.47 4.68
CA MET A 237 14.60 -20.59 5.82
C MET A 237 15.28 -21.36 6.97
N ARG A 238 14.86 -22.57 7.28
CA ARG A 238 15.50 -23.40 8.32
C ARG A 238 16.90 -23.85 7.90
N ALA A 239 17.09 -24.20 6.63
CA ALA A 239 18.40 -24.58 6.11
C ALA A 239 19.39 -23.41 6.10
N ALA A 240 18.88 -22.17 5.95
CA ALA A 240 19.70 -20.96 6.03
C ALA A 240 20.07 -20.57 7.49
N HIS A 241 19.50 -21.22 8.50
CA HIS A 241 19.85 -21.09 9.91
C HIS A 241 20.40 -22.41 10.46
N PRO A 242 21.67 -22.76 10.20
CA PRO A 242 22.30 -23.83 10.97
C PRO A 242 22.32 -23.36 12.43
N LEU A 243 21.68 -24.16 13.31
CA LEU A 243 21.74 -23.97 14.76
C LEU A 243 23.23 -23.93 15.13
N THR A 244 23.73 -22.78 15.54
CA THR A 244 25.03 -22.73 16.22
C THR A 244 24.87 -23.55 17.49
N PRO A 245 25.60 -24.65 17.65
CA PRO A 245 25.57 -25.38 18.89
C PRO A 245 26.11 -24.47 20.01
N SER A 246 25.31 -24.31 21.07
CA SER A 246 25.67 -23.65 22.33
C SER A 246 26.73 -24.38 23.09
#